data_c8da5582f6f80ea9bf0ed25f7c4cc219
#
_entry.id   c8da5582f6f80ea9bf0ed25f7c4cc219
#
_cell.length_a   1.000
_cell.length_b   1.000
_cell.length_c   1.000
_cell.angle_alpha   90.00
_cell.angle_beta   90.00
_cell.angle_gamma   90.00
#
_symmetry.space_group_name_H-M   'P 1'
#
loop_
_entity.id
_entity.type
_entity.pdbx_description
1 polymer ?
#
loop_
_entity_poly.entity_id
_entity_poly.type
_entity_poly.pdbx_seq_one_letter_code
_entity_poly.pdbx_strand_id
1 'polypeptide(L)'
;MLSSLSGLVDLTILTQIVVLHLALDLVFRVTLGDKRGKNETGSRLCVLLAYNITAAAVATFCASVGCAAWFGGEAATIGGTVQSRLYGESASFARLGAVTAAYEAYNTLVVLVVPEYRTTAFVGHHAATFVLALLSQAPYLHYYGLFFFGVASVSSVPLAVVEVAKCAGLTQLHDRARGVFAAAFLALRSLYWPLVSLGFWADSVAALRGAVAVHSVAAVVTFLVANIGLTGLQLLWTKKVVRGVLKALGLRAPARKEAASEEERRPLKAAG
;
A
#
# COMPACT_ATOMS: atom_id res chain seq x y z
N MET A 1 4.26 26.40 -14.73
CA MET A 1 3.58 25.51 -13.78
C MET A 1 3.73 24.03 -14.13
N LEU A 2 3.64 23.60 -15.39
CA LEU A 2 3.91 22.20 -15.80
C LEU A 2 5.40 21.82 -15.73
N SER A 3 6.32 22.76 -15.99
CA SER A 3 7.77 22.54 -15.87
C SER A 3 8.25 22.35 -14.40
N SER A 4 7.47 22.80 -13.42
CA SER A 4 7.78 22.59 -11.99
C SER A 4 7.27 21.22 -11.48
N LEU A 5 6.26 20.63 -12.10
CA LEU A 5 5.75 19.29 -11.73
C LEU A 5 6.64 18.16 -12.28
N SER A 6 7.31 18.38 -13.43
CA SER A 6 8.25 17.39 -13.98
C SER A 6 9.52 17.18 -13.13
N GLY A 7 9.83 18.12 -12.20
CA GLY A 7 10.90 17.96 -11.23
C GLY A 7 10.48 17.24 -9.93
N LEU A 8 9.17 17.07 -9.70
CA LEU A 8 8.64 16.46 -8.48
C LEU A 8 8.40 14.94 -8.60
N VAL A 9 8.16 14.45 -9.82
CA VAL A 9 8.06 13.01 -10.10
C VAL A 9 9.19 12.64 -11.04
N ASP A 10 10.00 11.67 -10.67
CA ASP A 10 11.02 11.12 -11.54
C ASP A 10 10.36 10.37 -12.71
N LEU A 11 10.36 11.03 -13.89
CA LEU A 11 9.74 10.49 -15.09
C LEU A 11 10.43 9.22 -15.59
N THR A 12 11.71 9.03 -15.28
CA THR A 12 12.44 7.81 -15.65
C THR A 12 11.90 6.64 -14.85
N ILE A 13 11.75 6.80 -13.53
CA ILE A 13 11.19 5.77 -12.66
C ILE A 13 9.72 5.49 -13.04
N LEU A 14 8.92 6.53 -13.25
CA LEU A 14 7.53 6.36 -13.68
C LEU A 14 7.45 5.58 -14.99
N THR A 15 8.29 5.92 -15.97
CA THR A 15 8.34 5.21 -17.26
C THR A 15 8.72 3.76 -17.07
N GLN A 16 9.71 3.45 -16.22
CA GLN A 16 10.12 2.07 -15.92
C GLN A 16 8.97 1.26 -15.31
N ILE A 17 8.19 1.84 -14.39
CA ILE A 17 7.03 1.19 -13.77
C ILE A 17 5.94 0.90 -14.83
N VAL A 18 5.65 1.88 -15.69
CA VAL A 18 4.66 1.73 -16.77
C VAL A 18 5.12 0.69 -17.78
N VAL A 19 6.38 0.73 -18.20
CA VAL A 19 6.96 -0.25 -19.15
C VAL A 19 6.92 -1.65 -18.55
N LEU A 20 7.26 -1.82 -17.27
CA LEU A 20 7.15 -3.11 -16.59
C LEU A 20 5.72 -3.65 -16.63
N HIS A 21 4.73 -2.81 -16.30
CA HIS A 21 3.31 -3.21 -16.36
C HIS A 21 2.90 -3.63 -17.77
N LEU A 22 3.21 -2.81 -18.77
CA LEU A 22 2.83 -3.10 -20.17
C LEU A 22 3.54 -4.35 -20.71
N ALA A 23 4.80 -4.55 -20.38
CA ALA A 23 5.55 -5.75 -20.76
C ALA A 23 4.94 -7.02 -20.12
N LEU A 24 4.57 -6.97 -18.84
CA LEU A 24 3.89 -8.06 -18.17
C LEU A 24 2.52 -8.33 -18.77
N ASP A 25 1.70 -7.29 -19.04
CA ASP A 25 0.40 -7.44 -19.68
C ASP A 25 0.54 -8.10 -21.06
N LEU A 26 1.51 -7.66 -21.86
CA LEU A 26 1.80 -8.27 -23.17
C LEU A 26 2.21 -9.74 -23.03
N VAL A 27 3.11 -10.07 -22.11
CA VAL A 27 3.54 -11.46 -21.85
C VAL A 27 2.35 -12.32 -21.46
N PHE A 28 1.47 -11.84 -20.57
CA PHE A 28 0.28 -12.60 -20.18
C PHE A 28 -0.73 -12.73 -21.31
N ARG A 29 -0.92 -11.72 -22.15
CA ARG A 29 -1.77 -11.82 -23.35
C ARG A 29 -1.25 -12.86 -24.34
N VAL A 30 0.06 -12.92 -24.56
CA VAL A 30 0.67 -13.90 -25.45
C VAL A 30 0.61 -15.31 -24.87
N THR A 31 0.89 -15.47 -23.57
CA THR A 31 0.98 -16.81 -22.95
C THR A 31 -0.37 -17.41 -22.55
N LEU A 32 -1.33 -16.57 -22.15
CA LEU A 32 -2.65 -17.01 -21.67
C LEU A 32 -3.76 -16.81 -22.69
N GLY A 33 -3.57 -15.93 -23.67
CA GLY A 33 -4.58 -15.51 -24.65
C GLY A 33 -5.13 -16.61 -25.53
N ASP A 34 -4.30 -17.58 -25.92
CA ASP A 34 -4.72 -18.72 -26.75
C ASP A 34 -5.57 -19.75 -25.99
N LYS A 35 -5.40 -19.85 -24.68
CA LYS A 35 -6.10 -20.88 -23.86
C LYS A 35 -7.41 -20.43 -23.25
N ARG A 36 -7.66 -19.14 -23.11
CA ARG A 36 -8.86 -18.59 -22.44
C ARG A 36 -9.74 -17.72 -23.34
N GLY A 37 -9.48 -17.73 -24.64
CA GLY A 37 -10.31 -17.02 -25.62
C GLY A 37 -10.09 -15.50 -25.60
N LYS A 38 -10.32 -14.88 -26.74
CA LYS A 38 -10.30 -13.42 -26.93
C LYS A 38 -11.43 -12.69 -26.16
N ASN A 39 -11.89 -13.27 -25.06
CA ASN A 39 -12.98 -12.76 -24.25
C ASN A 39 -12.50 -11.64 -23.35
N GLU A 40 -13.35 -10.67 -23.10
CA GLU A 40 -13.15 -9.53 -22.19
C GLU A 40 -12.60 -9.96 -20.81
N THR A 41 -13.04 -11.11 -20.30
CA THR A 41 -12.57 -11.73 -19.06
C THR A 41 -11.08 -12.12 -19.09
N GLY A 42 -10.58 -12.65 -20.20
CA GLY A 42 -9.15 -13.03 -20.33
C GLY A 42 -8.24 -11.81 -20.40
N SER A 43 -8.64 -10.78 -21.16
CA SER A 43 -7.91 -9.52 -21.25
C SER A 43 -7.81 -8.83 -19.87
N ARG A 44 -8.90 -8.84 -19.10
CA ARG A 44 -8.96 -8.27 -17.75
C ARG A 44 -8.05 -9.01 -16.75
N LEU A 45 -7.99 -10.34 -16.85
CA LEU A 45 -7.08 -11.14 -16.04
C LEU A 45 -5.61 -10.76 -16.26
N CYS A 46 -5.18 -10.54 -17.52
CA CYS A 46 -3.82 -10.14 -17.84
C CYS A 46 -3.47 -8.80 -17.19
N VAL A 47 -4.35 -7.80 -17.29
CA VAL A 47 -4.15 -6.49 -16.65
C VAL A 47 -4.04 -6.63 -15.13
N LEU A 48 -4.88 -7.43 -14.47
CA LEU A 48 -4.83 -7.63 -13.02
C LEU A 48 -3.55 -8.33 -12.58
N LEU A 49 -3.09 -9.35 -13.31
CA LEU A 49 -1.82 -10.03 -13.03
C LEU A 49 -0.64 -9.07 -13.20
N ALA A 50 -0.58 -8.33 -14.31
CA ALA A 50 0.48 -7.37 -14.58
C ALA A 50 0.53 -6.29 -13.49
N TYR A 51 -0.62 -5.73 -13.12
CA TYR A 51 -0.72 -4.75 -12.04
C TYR A 51 -0.20 -5.27 -10.71
N ASN A 52 -0.66 -6.45 -10.27
CA ASN A 52 -0.28 -6.98 -8.97
C ASN A 52 1.19 -7.41 -8.90
N ILE A 53 1.78 -7.89 -10.01
CA ILE A 53 3.22 -8.21 -10.07
C ILE A 53 4.05 -6.91 -10.07
N THR A 54 3.63 -5.88 -10.79
CA THR A 54 4.26 -4.55 -10.73
C THR A 54 4.21 -3.99 -9.31
N ALA A 55 3.06 -4.07 -8.65
CA ALA A 55 2.89 -3.67 -7.25
C ALA A 55 3.79 -4.46 -6.30
N ALA A 56 3.92 -5.79 -6.50
CA ALA A 56 4.83 -6.63 -5.72
C ALA A 56 6.29 -6.21 -5.88
N ALA A 57 6.74 -5.92 -7.10
CA ALA A 57 8.11 -5.49 -7.38
C ALA A 57 8.43 -4.16 -6.67
N VAL A 58 7.56 -3.16 -6.79
CA VAL A 58 7.74 -1.87 -6.12
C VAL A 58 7.66 -2.02 -4.60
N ALA A 59 6.69 -2.78 -4.08
CA ALA A 59 6.58 -3.00 -2.64
C ALA A 59 7.82 -3.72 -2.08
N THR A 60 8.40 -4.67 -2.82
CA THR A 60 9.63 -5.36 -2.43
C THR A 60 10.82 -4.39 -2.39
N PHE A 61 10.96 -3.53 -3.39
CA PHE A 61 11.99 -2.48 -3.37
C PHE A 61 11.82 -1.56 -2.16
N CYS A 62 10.63 -1.02 -1.96
CA CYS A 62 10.34 -0.11 -0.84
C CYS A 62 10.58 -0.79 0.52
N ALA A 63 10.12 -2.02 0.70
CA ALA A 63 10.35 -2.81 1.90
C ALA A 63 11.85 -3.05 2.17
N SER A 64 12.60 -3.42 1.14
CA SER A 64 14.04 -3.68 1.26
C SER A 64 14.82 -2.45 1.66
N VAL A 65 14.60 -1.32 0.96
CA VAL A 65 15.28 -0.05 1.28
C VAL A 65 14.85 0.46 2.67
N GLY A 66 13.54 0.43 2.95
CA GLY A 66 13.01 0.90 4.22
C GLY A 66 13.49 0.08 5.42
N CYS A 67 13.46 -1.25 5.33
CA CYS A 67 13.97 -2.11 6.39
C CYS A 67 15.47 -1.96 6.58
N ALA A 68 16.27 -1.90 5.51
CA ALA A 68 17.70 -1.70 5.60
C ALA A 68 18.05 -0.38 6.29
N ALA A 69 17.35 0.72 5.96
CA ALA A 69 17.59 2.02 6.58
C ALA A 69 17.04 2.09 8.02
N TRP A 70 15.83 1.56 8.26
CA TRP A 70 15.19 1.64 9.57
C TRP A 70 15.90 0.80 10.63
N PHE A 71 16.25 -0.45 10.30
CA PHE A 71 16.89 -1.39 11.22
C PHE A 71 18.43 -1.43 11.08
N GLY A 72 18.98 -0.94 9.95
CA GLY A 72 20.44 -0.91 9.70
C GLY A 72 21.18 0.28 10.26
N GLY A 73 20.50 1.18 11.02
CA GLY A 73 21.14 2.27 11.75
C GLY A 73 21.00 3.66 11.11
N GLU A 74 20.62 3.81 9.84
CA GLU A 74 20.42 5.13 9.22
C GLU A 74 19.32 5.93 9.96
N ALA A 75 18.20 5.28 10.30
CA ALA A 75 17.15 5.90 11.10
C ALA A 75 17.67 6.33 12.49
N ALA A 76 18.55 5.56 13.12
CA ALA A 76 19.13 5.94 14.42
C ALA A 76 19.99 7.21 14.32
N THR A 77 20.71 7.43 13.22
CA THR A 77 21.55 8.62 13.02
C THR A 77 20.74 9.91 12.91
N ILE A 78 19.56 9.84 12.29
CA ILE A 78 18.66 11.00 12.14
C ILE A 78 17.52 11.01 13.17
N GLY A 79 17.46 10.03 14.07
CA GLY A 79 16.40 9.86 15.07
C GLY A 79 16.62 10.62 16.39
N GLY A 80 17.79 11.25 16.60
CA GLY A 80 18.22 11.75 17.91
C GLY A 80 17.43 12.94 18.48
N THR A 81 16.95 13.84 17.62
CA THR A 81 16.24 15.06 18.04
C THR A 81 14.95 15.26 17.24
N VAL A 82 14.02 16.08 17.76
CA VAL A 82 12.82 16.50 17.02
C VAL A 82 13.20 17.13 15.67
N GLN A 83 14.20 18.03 15.68
CA GLN A 83 14.68 18.69 14.46
C GLN A 83 15.18 17.67 13.44
N SER A 84 16.00 16.70 13.83
CA SER A 84 16.55 15.72 12.91
C SER A 84 15.52 14.70 12.43
N ARG A 85 14.54 14.31 13.26
CA ARG A 85 13.44 13.44 12.83
C ARG A 85 12.49 14.12 11.82
N LEU A 86 12.28 15.42 11.96
CA LEU A 86 11.39 16.16 11.03
C LEU A 86 12.12 16.64 9.78
N TYR A 87 13.39 17.07 9.89
CA TYR A 87 14.11 17.79 8.84
C TYR A 87 15.48 17.19 8.50
N GLY A 88 15.86 16.06 9.11
CA GLY A 88 17.08 15.35 8.78
C GLY A 88 16.99 14.68 7.42
N GLU A 89 18.08 14.72 6.66
CA GLU A 89 18.18 14.08 5.35
C GLU A 89 18.55 12.59 5.48
N SER A 90 17.94 11.75 4.63
CA SER A 90 18.24 10.34 4.46
C SER A 90 18.43 10.03 2.99
N ALA A 91 19.60 9.51 2.63
CA ALA A 91 19.87 9.11 1.25
C ALA A 91 19.01 7.90 0.82
N SER A 92 18.71 7.00 1.75
CA SER A 92 17.80 5.90 1.51
C SER A 92 16.38 6.38 1.29
N PHE A 93 15.93 7.39 2.08
CA PHE A 93 14.60 7.96 1.89
C PHE A 93 14.50 8.74 0.58
N ALA A 94 15.51 9.47 0.15
CA ALA A 94 15.47 10.18 -1.13
C ALA A 94 15.15 9.21 -2.28
N ARG A 95 15.78 8.04 -2.31
CA ARG A 95 15.48 6.97 -3.30
C ARG A 95 14.09 6.36 -3.11
N LEU A 96 13.74 6.05 -1.86
CA LEU A 96 12.43 5.51 -1.50
C LEU A 96 11.30 6.47 -1.87
N GLY A 97 11.45 7.76 -1.54
CA GLY A 97 10.48 8.80 -1.82
C GLY A 97 10.26 9.02 -3.32
N ALA A 98 11.33 9.02 -4.12
CA ALA A 98 11.24 9.15 -5.58
C ALA A 98 10.47 7.97 -6.20
N VAL A 99 10.78 6.72 -5.80
CA VAL A 99 10.07 5.52 -6.25
C VAL A 99 8.62 5.55 -5.79
N THR A 100 8.37 5.94 -4.54
CA THR A 100 7.00 6.02 -4.00
C THR A 100 6.18 7.08 -4.76
N ALA A 101 6.72 8.26 -5.02
CA ALA A 101 6.01 9.31 -5.77
C ALA A 101 5.66 8.84 -7.19
N ALA A 102 6.60 8.23 -7.90
CA ALA A 102 6.37 7.69 -9.25
C ALA A 102 5.34 6.56 -9.24
N TYR A 103 5.45 5.63 -8.28
CA TYR A 103 4.52 4.52 -8.15
C TYR A 103 3.11 4.98 -7.77
N GLU A 104 2.98 5.91 -6.84
CA GLU A 104 1.65 6.39 -6.44
C GLU A 104 0.98 7.25 -7.50
N ALA A 105 1.75 7.96 -8.34
CA ALA A 105 1.23 8.60 -9.54
C ALA A 105 0.61 7.57 -10.50
N TYR A 106 1.38 6.51 -10.84
CA TYR A 106 0.91 5.39 -11.64
C TYR A 106 -0.31 4.70 -10.99
N ASN A 107 -0.21 4.38 -9.69
CA ASN A 107 -1.21 3.62 -8.97
C ASN A 107 -2.53 4.39 -8.82
N THR A 108 -2.47 5.69 -8.57
CA THR A 108 -3.66 6.56 -8.53
C THR A 108 -4.43 6.50 -9.84
N LEU A 109 -3.72 6.51 -10.99
CA LEU A 109 -4.36 6.38 -12.30
C LEU A 109 -4.96 4.99 -12.49
N VAL A 110 -4.24 3.93 -12.13
CA VAL A 110 -4.73 2.55 -12.28
C VAL A 110 -5.98 2.30 -11.44
N VAL A 111 -6.02 2.74 -10.18
CA VAL A 111 -7.21 2.53 -9.32
C VAL A 111 -8.43 3.33 -9.77
N LEU A 112 -8.24 4.40 -10.55
CA LEU A 112 -9.35 5.13 -11.19
C LEU A 112 -9.91 4.40 -12.41
N VAL A 113 -9.05 3.68 -13.15
CA VAL A 113 -9.41 3.02 -14.42
C VAL A 113 -9.87 1.57 -14.19
N VAL A 114 -9.23 0.83 -13.27
CA VAL A 114 -9.54 -0.59 -13.01
C VAL A 114 -10.72 -0.70 -12.03
N PRO A 115 -11.88 -1.19 -12.48
CA PRO A 115 -13.10 -1.18 -11.67
C PRO A 115 -12.99 -1.95 -10.35
N GLU A 116 -12.17 -3.02 -10.28
CA GLU A 116 -11.94 -3.82 -9.08
C GLU A 116 -11.32 -3.02 -7.94
N TYR A 117 -10.52 -2.01 -8.27
CA TYR A 117 -9.81 -1.18 -7.32
C TYR A 117 -10.44 0.20 -7.12
N ARG A 118 -11.44 0.57 -7.94
CA ARG A 118 -12.10 1.87 -7.89
C ARG A 118 -13.07 1.99 -6.70
N THR A 119 -12.51 1.98 -5.50
CA THR A 119 -13.24 2.25 -4.26
C THR A 119 -12.73 3.53 -3.62
N THR A 120 -13.60 4.26 -2.91
CA THR A 120 -13.23 5.51 -2.23
C THR A 120 -12.03 5.33 -1.31
N ALA A 121 -11.94 4.19 -0.61
CA ALA A 121 -10.84 3.89 0.30
C ALA A 121 -9.51 3.71 -0.46
N PHE A 122 -9.51 3.00 -1.60
CA PHE A 122 -8.30 2.82 -2.40
C PHE A 122 -7.87 4.11 -3.10
N VAL A 123 -8.80 4.78 -3.79
CA VAL A 123 -8.51 6.05 -4.46
C VAL A 123 -7.99 7.09 -3.47
N GLY A 124 -8.67 7.26 -2.34
CA GLY A 124 -8.26 8.20 -1.30
C GLY A 124 -6.91 7.87 -0.69
N HIS A 125 -6.63 6.57 -0.47
CA HIS A 125 -5.33 6.11 0.03
C HIS A 125 -4.20 6.47 -0.94
N HIS A 126 -4.29 6.06 -2.19
CA HIS A 126 -3.22 6.28 -3.18
C HIS A 126 -3.04 7.77 -3.52
N ALA A 127 -4.12 8.53 -3.68
CA ALA A 127 -4.03 9.97 -3.89
C ALA A 127 -3.37 10.70 -2.69
N ALA A 128 -3.74 10.35 -1.46
CA ALA A 128 -3.12 10.91 -0.26
C ALA A 128 -1.63 10.54 -0.19
N THR A 129 -1.28 9.27 -0.40
CA THR A 129 0.11 8.80 -0.38
C THR A 129 0.94 9.48 -1.48
N PHE A 130 0.37 9.69 -2.67
CA PHE A 130 1.01 10.44 -3.74
C PHE A 130 1.35 11.87 -3.32
N VAL A 131 0.38 12.61 -2.76
CA VAL A 131 0.61 13.98 -2.29
C VAL A 131 1.70 14.01 -1.19
N LEU A 132 1.65 13.08 -0.24
CA LEU A 132 2.66 12.99 0.82
C LEU A 132 4.04 12.66 0.25
N ALA A 133 4.15 11.76 -0.71
CA ALA A 133 5.40 11.42 -1.36
C ALA A 133 5.99 12.62 -2.12
N LEU A 134 5.17 13.45 -2.78
CA LEU A 134 5.62 14.68 -3.41
C LEU A 134 6.13 15.71 -2.38
N LEU A 135 5.39 15.93 -1.30
CA LEU A 135 5.77 16.88 -0.26
C LEU A 135 7.03 16.47 0.49
N SER A 136 7.35 15.18 0.53
CA SER A 136 8.54 14.63 1.19
C SER A 136 9.80 14.61 0.29
N GLN A 137 9.75 15.10 -0.96
CA GLN A 137 10.95 15.23 -1.81
C GLN A 137 11.93 16.30 -1.29
N ALA A 138 11.45 17.33 -0.59
CA ALA A 138 12.31 18.20 0.22
C ALA A 138 12.70 17.46 1.50
N PRO A 139 13.78 17.85 2.21
CA PRO A 139 14.16 17.21 3.47
C PRO A 139 13.13 17.49 4.56
N TYR A 140 12.04 16.73 4.49
CA TYR A 140 10.95 16.76 5.46
C TYR A 140 10.40 15.35 5.70
N LEU A 141 10.40 14.93 6.95
CA LEU A 141 9.91 13.64 7.44
C LEU A 141 10.64 12.40 6.90
N HIS A 142 11.89 12.53 6.44
CA HIS A 142 12.65 11.38 5.93
C HIS A 142 12.75 10.26 6.98
N TYR A 143 12.97 10.58 8.26
CA TYR A 143 12.96 9.60 9.36
C TYR A 143 11.66 8.78 9.38
N TYR A 144 10.53 9.45 9.50
CA TYR A 144 9.23 8.78 9.56
C TYR A 144 8.83 8.11 8.23
N GLY A 145 9.26 8.68 7.12
CA GLY A 145 9.03 8.16 5.79
C GLY A 145 9.72 6.83 5.54
N LEU A 146 10.90 6.57 6.12
CA LEU A 146 11.54 5.26 6.10
C LEU A 146 10.61 4.16 6.63
N PHE A 147 9.82 4.48 7.65
CA PHE A 147 8.81 3.54 8.16
C PHE A 147 7.55 3.52 7.30
N PHE A 148 6.92 4.67 7.06
CA PHE A 148 5.60 4.73 6.44
C PHE A 148 5.59 4.29 4.97
N PHE A 149 6.61 4.65 4.20
CA PHE A 149 6.74 4.23 2.78
C PHE A 149 7.59 2.98 2.62
N GLY A 150 8.50 2.70 3.55
CA GLY A 150 9.43 1.58 3.50
C GLY A 150 8.95 0.37 4.30
N VAL A 151 9.17 0.35 5.62
CA VAL A 151 8.88 -0.82 6.48
C VAL A 151 7.42 -1.27 6.37
N ALA A 152 6.46 -0.35 6.31
CA ALA A 152 5.04 -0.69 6.14
C ALA A 152 4.76 -1.45 4.83
N SER A 153 5.60 -1.28 3.79
CA SER A 153 5.47 -1.98 2.50
C SER A 153 5.77 -3.48 2.59
N VAL A 154 6.43 -3.96 3.66
CA VAL A 154 6.63 -5.40 3.91
C VAL A 154 5.31 -6.16 3.88
N SER A 155 4.23 -5.59 4.42
CA SER A 155 2.90 -6.21 4.38
C SER A 155 2.24 -6.16 3.00
N SER A 156 2.66 -5.26 2.11
CA SER A 156 2.12 -5.13 0.76
C SER A 156 2.63 -6.23 -0.18
N VAL A 157 3.83 -6.78 0.08
CA VAL A 157 4.39 -7.86 -0.73
C VAL A 157 3.50 -9.13 -0.67
N PRO A 158 3.20 -9.71 0.49
CA PRO A 158 2.31 -10.87 0.55
C PRO A 158 0.88 -10.54 0.11
N LEU A 159 0.40 -9.29 0.26
CA LEU A 159 -0.90 -8.87 -0.28
C LEU A 159 -0.94 -9.00 -1.81
N ALA A 160 0.09 -8.54 -2.50
CA ALA A 160 0.19 -8.68 -3.95
C ALA A 160 0.24 -10.16 -4.37
N VAL A 161 0.94 -11.02 -3.61
CA VAL A 161 0.95 -12.47 -3.85
C VAL A 161 -0.44 -13.08 -3.66
N VAL A 162 -1.22 -12.62 -2.67
CA VAL A 162 -2.62 -13.05 -2.48
C VAL A 162 -3.45 -12.74 -3.73
N GLU A 163 -3.35 -11.53 -4.27
CA GLU A 163 -4.12 -11.14 -5.45
C GLU A 163 -3.66 -11.88 -6.72
N VAL A 164 -2.34 -12.05 -6.93
CA VAL A 164 -1.81 -12.87 -8.03
C VAL A 164 -2.30 -14.32 -7.94
N ALA A 165 -2.17 -14.94 -6.76
CA ALA A 165 -2.61 -16.32 -6.56
C ALA A 165 -4.12 -16.50 -6.77
N LYS A 166 -4.93 -15.54 -6.33
CA LYS A 166 -6.37 -15.50 -6.56
C LYS A 166 -6.69 -15.40 -8.06
N CYS A 167 -6.05 -14.48 -8.78
CA CYS A 167 -6.21 -14.33 -10.22
C CYS A 167 -5.79 -15.58 -11.00
N ALA A 168 -4.70 -16.22 -10.58
CA ALA A 168 -4.18 -17.44 -11.21
C ALA A 168 -4.95 -18.73 -10.81
N GLY A 169 -5.87 -18.67 -9.83
CA GLY A 169 -6.59 -19.84 -9.31
C GLY A 169 -5.73 -20.78 -8.45
N LEU A 170 -4.64 -20.28 -7.88
CA LEU A 170 -3.67 -21.03 -7.06
C LEU A 170 -4.12 -21.04 -5.58
N THR A 171 -5.13 -21.85 -5.25
CA THR A 171 -5.80 -21.85 -3.92
C THR A 171 -4.84 -22.06 -2.75
N GLN A 172 -3.92 -23.02 -2.82
CA GLN A 172 -2.95 -23.29 -1.74
C GLN A 172 -2.00 -22.11 -1.51
N LEU A 173 -1.49 -21.49 -2.60
CA LEU A 173 -0.63 -20.30 -2.51
C LEU A 173 -1.41 -19.12 -1.94
N HIS A 174 -2.64 -18.91 -2.41
CA HIS A 174 -3.54 -17.88 -1.92
C HIS A 174 -3.75 -17.99 -0.40
N ASP A 175 -4.04 -19.18 0.12
CA ASP A 175 -4.32 -19.36 1.54
C ASP A 175 -3.06 -19.18 2.41
N ARG A 176 -1.90 -19.67 1.95
CA ARG A 176 -0.61 -19.45 2.64
C ARG A 176 -0.25 -17.95 2.63
N ALA A 177 -0.34 -17.30 1.48
CA ALA A 177 -0.04 -15.87 1.35
C ALA A 177 -0.96 -15.00 2.21
N ARG A 178 -2.25 -15.36 2.35
CA ARG A 178 -3.18 -14.69 3.27
C ARG A 178 -2.75 -14.77 4.71
N GLY A 179 -2.24 -15.92 5.16
CA GLY A 179 -1.70 -16.07 6.51
C GLY A 179 -0.49 -15.16 6.75
N VAL A 180 0.47 -15.15 5.82
CA VAL A 180 1.66 -14.29 5.89
C VAL A 180 1.25 -12.81 5.84
N PHE A 181 0.34 -12.44 4.93
CA PHE A 181 -0.20 -11.08 4.85
C PHE A 181 -0.85 -10.65 6.18
N ALA A 182 -1.70 -11.49 6.75
CA ALA A 182 -2.38 -11.17 8.00
C ALA A 182 -1.38 -10.94 9.15
N ALA A 183 -0.38 -11.81 9.29
CA ALA A 183 0.66 -11.67 10.31
C ALA A 183 1.47 -10.37 10.12
N ALA A 184 1.97 -10.11 8.91
CA ALA A 184 2.73 -8.91 8.58
C ALA A 184 1.89 -7.63 8.77
N PHE A 185 0.63 -7.64 8.33
CA PHE A 185 -0.28 -6.50 8.46
C PHE A 185 -0.57 -6.19 9.93
N LEU A 186 -0.89 -7.19 10.74
CA LEU A 186 -1.17 -7.00 12.15
C LEU A 186 0.05 -6.49 12.90
N ALA A 187 1.23 -7.06 12.65
CA ALA A 187 2.46 -6.61 13.29
C ALA A 187 2.84 -5.16 12.90
N LEU A 188 2.87 -4.87 11.60
CA LEU A 188 3.43 -3.61 11.11
C LEU A 188 2.40 -2.48 11.03
N ARG A 189 1.17 -2.77 10.58
CA ARG A 189 0.16 -1.72 10.36
C ARG A 189 -0.83 -1.58 11.50
N SER A 190 -1.10 -2.67 12.26
CA SER A 190 -2.03 -2.58 13.39
C SER A 190 -1.34 -2.26 14.72
N LEU A 191 -0.09 -2.72 14.91
CA LEU A 191 0.65 -2.51 16.16
C LEU A 191 1.75 -1.46 16.00
N TYR A 192 2.67 -1.62 15.04
CA TYR A 192 3.84 -0.75 14.94
C TYR A 192 3.52 0.62 14.33
N TRP A 193 2.65 0.68 13.31
CA TRP A 193 2.22 1.94 12.71
C TRP A 193 1.67 2.97 13.72
N PRO A 194 0.73 2.62 14.64
CA PRO A 194 0.26 3.57 15.62
C PRO A 194 1.37 4.10 16.54
N LEU A 195 2.33 3.27 16.93
CA LEU A 195 3.46 3.68 17.78
C LEU A 195 4.33 4.73 17.07
N VAL A 196 4.68 4.49 15.81
CA VAL A 196 5.45 5.45 15.00
C VAL A 196 4.62 6.73 14.74
N SER A 197 3.31 6.60 14.51
CA SER A 197 2.42 7.75 14.34
C SER A 197 2.32 8.60 15.60
N LEU A 198 2.28 8.02 16.79
CA LEU A 198 2.29 8.77 18.05
C LEU A 198 3.59 9.60 18.19
N GLY A 199 4.74 9.02 17.86
CA GLY A 199 6.02 9.75 17.82
C GLY A 199 5.98 10.91 16.83
N PHE A 200 5.50 10.66 15.61
CA PHE A 200 5.32 11.69 14.59
C PHE A 200 4.37 12.81 15.03
N TRP A 201 3.25 12.49 15.66
CA TRP A 201 2.29 13.50 16.15
C TRP A 201 2.91 14.33 17.28
N ALA A 202 3.62 13.70 18.21
CA ALA A 202 4.30 14.41 19.30
C ALA A 202 5.34 15.40 18.76
N ASP A 203 6.19 14.98 17.82
CA ASP A 203 7.20 15.84 17.20
C ASP A 203 6.58 16.99 16.40
N SER A 204 5.52 16.71 15.63
CA SER A 204 4.83 17.71 14.84
C SER A 204 4.14 18.76 15.71
N VAL A 205 3.51 18.33 16.82
CA VAL A 205 2.92 19.27 17.80
C VAL A 205 4.00 20.08 18.51
N ALA A 206 5.13 19.48 18.88
CA ALA A 206 6.26 20.19 19.48
C ALA A 206 6.82 21.26 18.51
N ALA A 207 6.95 20.91 17.23
CA ALA A 207 7.39 21.85 16.19
C ALA A 207 6.40 23.03 16.05
N LEU A 208 5.11 22.75 15.96
CA LEU A 208 4.06 23.80 15.87
C LEU A 208 4.01 24.70 17.12
N ARG A 209 4.47 24.21 18.27
CA ARG A 209 4.60 24.99 19.53
C ARG A 209 5.94 25.76 19.62
N GLY A 210 6.76 25.72 18.58
CA GLY A 210 8.01 26.47 18.52
C GLY A 210 9.25 25.76 19.06
N ALA A 211 9.18 24.44 19.34
CA ALA A 211 10.35 23.68 19.79
C ALA A 211 11.44 23.59 18.73
N VAL A 212 11.09 23.71 17.44
CA VAL A 212 12.00 23.74 16.29
C VAL A 212 11.49 24.71 15.22
N ALA A 213 12.37 25.20 14.37
CA ALA A 213 11.98 26.05 13.24
C ALA A 213 11.16 25.23 12.22
N VAL A 214 9.97 25.71 11.90
CA VAL A 214 9.08 25.05 10.94
C VAL A 214 9.25 25.67 9.55
N HIS A 215 9.66 24.88 8.55
CA HIS A 215 9.83 25.35 7.18
C HIS A 215 8.49 25.69 6.50
N SER A 216 7.43 24.92 6.81
CA SER A 216 6.08 25.14 6.30
C SER A 216 5.04 24.56 7.26
N VAL A 217 4.27 25.43 7.90
CA VAL A 217 3.15 25.03 8.76
C VAL A 217 2.10 24.25 7.96
N ALA A 218 1.84 24.66 6.71
CA ALA A 218 0.89 23.98 5.85
C ALA A 218 1.32 22.52 5.55
N ALA A 219 2.61 22.28 5.32
CA ALA A 219 3.13 20.92 5.13
C ALA A 219 2.95 20.08 6.39
N VAL A 220 3.33 20.59 7.58
CA VAL A 220 3.16 19.88 8.86
C VAL A 220 1.69 19.49 9.08
N VAL A 221 0.78 20.43 8.90
CA VAL A 221 -0.66 20.18 9.06
C VAL A 221 -1.18 19.17 8.06
N THR A 222 -0.76 19.26 6.79
CA THR A 222 -1.15 18.30 5.74
C THR A 222 -0.72 16.88 6.10
N PHE A 223 0.52 16.70 6.54
CA PHE A 223 1.01 15.38 6.95
C PHE A 223 0.30 14.87 8.22
N LEU A 224 0.01 15.73 9.20
CA LEU A 224 -0.75 15.35 10.40
C LEU A 224 -2.15 14.84 10.02
N VAL A 225 -2.89 15.62 9.25
CA VAL A 225 -4.26 15.28 8.83
C VAL A 225 -4.26 13.99 8.00
N ALA A 226 -3.33 13.88 7.05
CA ALA A 226 -3.21 12.69 6.23
C ALA A 226 -2.82 11.45 7.06
N ASN A 227 -1.88 11.56 8.00
CA ASN A 227 -1.49 10.42 8.85
C ASN A 227 -2.62 9.99 9.78
N ILE A 228 -3.42 10.91 10.33
CA ILE A 228 -4.63 10.58 11.11
C ILE A 228 -5.63 9.82 10.22
N GLY A 229 -5.90 10.31 9.01
CA GLY A 229 -6.79 9.65 8.06
C GLY A 229 -6.30 8.26 7.66
N LEU A 230 -5.01 8.13 7.34
CA LEU A 230 -4.39 6.85 6.99
C LEU A 230 -4.38 5.89 8.19
N THR A 231 -4.14 6.36 9.42
CA THR A 231 -4.23 5.54 10.63
C THR A 231 -5.67 5.03 10.84
N GLY A 232 -6.68 5.87 10.64
CA GLY A 232 -8.09 5.46 10.66
C GLY A 232 -8.36 4.36 9.62
N LEU A 233 -7.82 4.50 8.41
CA LEU A 233 -7.94 3.50 7.35
C LEU A 233 -7.25 2.16 7.73
N GLN A 234 -6.06 2.20 8.37
CA GLN A 234 -5.41 0.99 8.89
C GLN A 234 -6.29 0.28 9.93
N LEU A 235 -6.95 1.01 10.81
CA LEU A 235 -7.87 0.42 11.81
C LEU A 235 -9.09 -0.24 11.15
N LEU A 236 -9.65 0.37 10.09
CA LEU A 236 -10.74 -0.24 9.31
C LEU A 236 -10.28 -1.55 8.64
N TRP A 237 -9.08 -1.58 8.07
CA TRP A 237 -8.51 -2.78 7.46
C TRP A 237 -8.14 -3.83 8.51
N THR A 238 -7.59 -3.42 9.66
CA THR A 238 -7.34 -4.32 10.81
C THR A 238 -8.60 -5.09 11.19
N LYS A 239 -9.75 -4.42 11.29
CA LYS A 239 -11.04 -5.08 11.57
C LYS A 239 -11.39 -6.14 10.53
N LYS A 240 -11.10 -5.89 9.23
CA LYS A 240 -11.33 -6.86 8.16
C LYS A 240 -10.37 -8.05 8.26
N VAL A 241 -9.08 -7.79 8.49
CA VAL A 241 -8.04 -8.83 8.62
C VAL A 241 -8.32 -9.73 9.81
N VAL A 242 -8.59 -9.16 11.00
CA VAL A 242 -8.92 -9.92 12.22
C VAL A 242 -10.18 -10.79 12.00
N ARG A 243 -11.22 -10.25 11.35
CA ARG A 243 -12.40 -11.05 11.01
C ARG A 243 -12.08 -12.21 10.09
N GLY A 244 -11.19 -12.01 9.11
CA GLY A 244 -10.73 -13.06 8.21
C GLY A 244 -9.95 -14.15 8.93
N VAL A 245 -9.07 -13.78 9.86
CA VAL A 245 -8.31 -14.72 10.71
C VAL A 245 -9.24 -15.53 11.61
N LEU A 246 -10.16 -14.87 12.31
CA LEU A 246 -11.13 -15.55 13.19
C LEU A 246 -12.02 -16.53 12.42
N LYS A 247 -12.43 -16.18 11.18
CA LYS A 247 -13.17 -17.11 10.31
C LYS A 247 -12.30 -18.32 9.92
N ALA A 248 -11.05 -18.09 9.56
CA ALA A 248 -10.12 -19.17 9.19
C ALA A 248 -9.80 -20.13 10.34
N LEU A 249 -9.80 -19.62 11.57
CA LEU A 249 -9.60 -20.42 12.79
C LEU A 249 -10.90 -21.10 13.30
N GLY A 250 -12.03 -20.95 12.61
CA GLY A 250 -13.33 -21.49 13.06
C GLY A 250 -13.91 -20.81 14.32
N LEU A 251 -13.32 -19.71 14.78
CA LEU A 251 -13.73 -18.98 15.98
C LEU A 251 -14.89 -18.02 15.74
N ARG A 252 -15.38 -17.93 14.51
CA ARG A 252 -16.52 -17.09 14.13
C ARG A 252 -17.49 -17.87 13.26
N ALA A 253 -18.76 -17.93 13.69
CA ALA A 253 -19.84 -18.50 12.89
C ALA A 253 -19.97 -17.74 11.55
N PRO A 254 -20.32 -18.42 10.43
CA PRO A 254 -20.64 -17.77 9.16
C PRO A 254 -21.73 -16.72 9.39
N ALA A 255 -21.61 -15.58 8.68
CA ALA A 255 -22.57 -14.49 8.83
C ALA A 255 -23.98 -15.00 8.47
N ARG A 256 -24.99 -14.65 9.27
CA ARG A 256 -26.42 -15.06 9.12
C ARG A 256 -26.99 -14.86 7.71
N LYS A 257 -26.37 -13.97 6.89
CA LYS A 257 -26.71 -13.77 5.49
C LYS A 257 -26.29 -14.91 4.55
N GLU A 258 -25.19 -15.64 4.88
CA GLU A 258 -24.78 -16.81 4.08
C GLU A 258 -25.71 -18.00 4.37
N ALA A 259 -26.15 -18.16 5.60
CA ALA A 259 -27.13 -19.19 5.99
C ALA A 259 -28.51 -18.96 5.33
N ALA A 260 -28.97 -17.69 5.25
CA ALA A 260 -30.23 -17.36 4.57
C ALA A 260 -30.15 -17.57 3.06
N SER A 261 -29.00 -17.32 2.43
CA SER A 261 -28.81 -17.55 0.98
C SER A 261 -28.61 -19.04 0.63
N GLU A 262 -28.12 -19.85 1.57
CA GLU A 262 -28.07 -21.31 1.40
C GLU A 262 -29.44 -21.96 1.61
N GLU A 263 -30.24 -21.44 2.52
CA GLU A 263 -31.60 -21.90 2.75
C GLU A 263 -32.53 -21.53 1.58
N GLU A 264 -32.34 -20.38 0.95
CA GLU A 264 -33.06 -19.94 -0.25
C GLU A 264 -32.61 -20.70 -1.52
N ARG A 265 -31.42 -21.30 -1.53
CA ARG A 265 -30.89 -22.16 -2.61
C ARG A 265 -31.19 -23.66 -2.42
N ARG A 266 -31.78 -24.08 -1.30
CA ARG A 266 -32.24 -25.45 -1.17
C ARG A 266 -33.41 -25.66 -2.13
N PRO A 267 -33.26 -26.51 -3.15
CA PRO A 267 -34.39 -26.81 -4.00
C PRO A 267 -35.49 -27.41 -3.11
N LEU A 268 -36.71 -26.94 -3.32
CA LEU A 268 -37.95 -27.56 -2.82
C LEU A 268 -37.93 -29.01 -3.29
N LYS A 269 -37.30 -29.90 -2.49
CA LYS A 269 -37.40 -31.33 -2.72
C LYS A 269 -38.62 -31.83 -1.98
N ALA A 270 -39.59 -32.20 -2.80
CA ALA A 270 -40.61 -33.20 -2.57
C ALA A 270 -41.66 -32.88 -1.50
N ALA A 271 -42.71 -32.16 -1.90
CA ALA A 271 -44.07 -32.57 -1.56
C ALA A 271 -44.58 -33.29 -2.81
N GLY A 272 -44.58 -34.61 -2.79
CA GLY A 272 -45.13 -35.51 -3.79
C GLY A 272 -45.15 -36.91 -3.18
#